data_7a1d463ca7cde8694cd6e47531d2f2f9
#
_entry.id   7a1d463ca7cde8694cd6e47531d2f2f9
#
_cell.length_a   1.000
_cell.length_b   1.000
_cell.length_c   1.000
_cell.angle_alpha   90.00
_cell.angle_beta   90.00
_cell.angle_gamma   90.00
#
_symmetry.space_group_name_H-M   'P 1'
#
loop_
_entity.id
_entity.type
_entity.pdbx_description
1 polymer ?
#
loop_
_entity_poly.entity_id
_entity_poly.type
_entity_poly.pdbx_seq_one_letter_code
_entity_poly.pdbx_strand_id
1 'polypeptide(L)'
;MKKLVILLAAALTFNSCSDSFLDLSNPSALSPSVYPKSMADMETIVTSVYANMVAVPLYGKRVMAKGTFCVDHTVDMAWTGDANWNQLATNQVTSDNAYIGTLWIGYYKMISCANTVLEQLERIDKEKFTDADLARLSQMKGEALFWRGWAHQQLVAFLGEGYPCNGDGDKKGVPVRLQVASTPDMLNIERSTVAEVYDQILKDYEAAKLLLPAVWEERADYPRPTSVAVTSYIGQANLYMGNYDAAKKALKEVIDSSGKELLPFNEYAKMFNEDQEKFNRESILEINFRNGDTSGYFWYGEGSQYGLIAALCFQNASGDVEAAGWGNIFFHDANIKRFNGDPRLDIAALRPGTPVIMNGQQTQVLKYKDTEADIQGWSMRKYNPLKSTVNELNLGVGINMYLMRLADVYLMYAEACQATGDEVNARNYMNLVRRRAYNGDSSHDITASGEALRDAIREERFMEFCGEGVQHWQDVCRWKVLDEEISRWYGKTRVGNPHYDAKDLYFPIPKVEMENNPNMIQSIGYENE
;
A
#
# COMPACT_ATOMS: atom_id res chain seq x y z
N MET A 1 54.95 8.80 -61.75
CA MET A 1 53.48 8.82 -61.75
C MET A 1 52.86 7.88 -60.70
N LYS A 2 53.27 6.61 -60.53
CA LYS A 2 52.70 5.68 -59.55
C LYS A 2 52.87 6.13 -58.08
N LYS A 3 53.95 6.82 -57.70
CA LYS A 3 54.15 7.32 -56.29
C LYS A 3 53.31 8.57 -55.95
N LEU A 4 52.94 9.37 -56.99
CA LEU A 4 52.10 10.55 -56.78
C LEU A 4 50.62 10.18 -56.59
N VAL A 5 50.17 9.10 -57.22
CA VAL A 5 48.78 8.58 -57.05
C VAL A 5 48.57 7.95 -55.70
N ILE A 6 49.61 7.31 -55.12
CA ILE A 6 49.52 6.74 -53.73
C ILE A 6 49.48 7.83 -52.68
N LEU A 7 50.18 8.96 -52.85
CA LEU A 7 50.11 10.09 -51.95
C LEU A 7 48.76 10.83 -52.02
N LEU A 8 48.18 10.93 -53.22
CA LEU A 8 46.83 11.52 -53.34
C LEU A 8 45.73 10.60 -52.76
N ALA A 9 45.86 9.29 -52.87
CA ALA A 9 44.93 8.33 -52.25
C ALA A 9 45.04 8.32 -50.73
N ALA A 10 46.24 8.49 -50.16
CA ALA A 10 46.43 8.60 -48.70
C ALA A 10 45.92 9.93 -48.12
N ALA A 11 45.93 11.04 -48.89
CA ALA A 11 45.40 12.33 -48.48
C ALA A 11 43.86 12.40 -48.47
N LEU A 12 43.17 11.52 -49.21
CA LEU A 12 41.72 11.44 -49.26
C LEU A 12 41.11 10.59 -48.12
N THR A 13 41.90 9.83 -47.38
CA THR A 13 41.40 8.98 -46.28
C THR A 13 41.41 9.68 -44.92
N PHE A 14 41.95 10.88 -44.79
CA PHE A 14 41.99 11.61 -43.50
C PHE A 14 40.89 12.67 -43.32
N ASN A 15 39.98 12.86 -44.27
CA ASN A 15 38.88 13.82 -44.13
C ASN A 15 37.51 13.17 -43.94
N SER A 16 37.45 11.91 -43.46
CA SER A 16 36.18 11.19 -43.36
C SER A 16 35.86 10.73 -41.94
N CYS A 17 36.15 11.54 -40.93
CA CYS A 17 35.56 11.39 -39.63
C CYS A 17 35.23 12.77 -39.09
N SER A 18 34.10 13.33 -39.49
CA SER A 18 33.45 14.33 -38.65
C SER A 18 32.80 13.59 -37.49
N ASP A 19 33.02 14.05 -36.27
CA ASP A 19 32.39 13.49 -35.04
C ASP A 19 30.87 13.36 -35.18
N SER A 20 30.24 14.14 -36.07
CA SER A 20 28.82 14.07 -36.40
C SER A 20 28.36 12.80 -37.15
N PHE A 21 29.27 11.99 -37.72
CA PHE A 21 28.89 10.73 -38.40
C PHE A 21 28.70 9.58 -37.38
N LEU A 22 29.28 9.71 -36.18
CA LEU A 22 29.10 8.75 -35.09
C LEU A 22 27.96 9.14 -34.14
N ASP A 23 27.42 10.35 -34.29
CA ASP A 23 26.23 10.82 -33.58
C ASP A 23 24.93 10.34 -34.25
N LEU A 24 24.82 9.03 -34.43
CA LEU A 24 23.55 8.41 -34.81
C LEU A 24 22.62 8.46 -33.57
N SER A 25 21.99 9.62 -33.35
CA SER A 25 20.82 9.65 -32.50
C SER A 25 19.74 8.80 -33.15
N ASN A 26 19.38 7.69 -32.53
CA ASN A 26 18.25 6.90 -33.01
C ASN A 26 16.99 7.79 -32.84
N PRO A 27 16.37 8.26 -33.96
CA PRO A 27 15.20 9.15 -33.86
C PRO A 27 13.98 8.49 -33.24
N SER A 28 14.02 7.17 -33.06
CA SER A 28 13.00 6.37 -32.39
C SER A 28 13.32 6.11 -30.90
N ALA A 29 14.51 6.46 -30.42
CA ALA A 29 14.86 6.35 -29.02
C ALA A 29 14.55 7.69 -28.32
N LEU A 30 13.74 7.63 -27.26
CA LEU A 30 13.53 8.76 -26.35
C LEU A 30 14.85 9.04 -25.61
N SER A 31 15.71 9.87 -26.21
CA SER A 31 16.95 10.27 -25.56
C SER A 31 16.71 11.43 -24.59
N PRO A 32 17.43 11.53 -23.47
CA PRO A 32 17.28 12.64 -22.52
C PRO A 32 17.49 14.03 -23.13
N SER A 33 18.16 14.13 -24.30
CA SER A 33 18.36 15.39 -25.02
C SER A 33 17.14 15.83 -25.85
N VAL A 34 16.19 14.94 -26.10
CA VAL A 34 15.01 15.19 -26.94
C VAL A 34 13.67 15.02 -26.24
N TYR A 35 13.66 14.50 -25.02
CA TYR A 35 12.47 14.21 -24.22
C TYR A 35 12.72 14.45 -22.72
N PRO A 36 11.83 15.11 -21.95
CA PRO A 36 10.55 15.71 -22.38
C PRO A 36 10.71 17.11 -23.00
N LYS A 37 9.71 17.55 -23.80
CA LYS A 37 9.67 18.89 -24.41
C LYS A 37 8.37 19.65 -24.17
N SER A 38 7.35 18.95 -23.70
CA SER A 38 6.00 19.49 -23.52
C SER A 38 5.40 19.11 -22.17
N MET A 39 4.32 19.79 -21.80
CA MET A 39 3.51 19.40 -20.63
C MET A 39 2.95 17.99 -20.76
N ALA A 40 2.52 17.58 -21.96
CA ALA A 40 2.03 16.22 -22.20
C ALA A 40 3.10 15.15 -21.96
N ASP A 41 4.36 15.45 -22.31
CA ASP A 41 5.48 14.55 -22.01
C ASP A 41 5.69 14.42 -20.50
N MET A 42 5.64 15.55 -19.78
CA MET A 42 5.78 15.56 -18.33
C MET A 42 4.64 14.81 -17.63
N GLU A 43 3.38 14.97 -18.08
CA GLU A 43 2.24 14.19 -17.55
C GLU A 43 2.43 12.69 -17.78
N THR A 44 2.97 12.29 -18.93
CA THR A 44 3.29 10.89 -19.22
C THR A 44 4.32 10.33 -18.24
N ILE A 45 5.38 11.10 -17.94
CA ILE A 45 6.41 10.69 -16.98
C ILE A 45 5.80 10.57 -15.57
N VAL A 46 5.01 11.55 -15.13
CA VAL A 46 4.33 11.50 -13.82
C VAL A 46 3.40 10.30 -13.72
N THR A 47 2.64 10.00 -14.78
CA THR A 47 1.73 8.86 -14.84
C THR A 47 2.44 7.53 -14.60
N SER A 48 3.73 7.42 -14.96
CA SER A 48 4.52 6.20 -14.71
C SER A 48 4.62 5.84 -13.22
N VAL A 49 4.59 6.82 -12.32
CA VAL A 49 4.59 6.59 -10.87
C VAL A 49 3.31 5.88 -10.45
N TYR A 50 2.16 6.37 -10.92
CA TYR A 50 0.84 5.79 -10.63
C TYR A 50 0.66 4.40 -11.23
N ALA A 51 1.17 4.17 -12.44
CA ALA A 51 1.11 2.86 -13.10
C ALA A 51 1.78 1.75 -12.28
N ASN A 52 2.87 2.07 -11.56
CA ASN A 52 3.52 1.09 -10.68
C ASN A 52 2.68 0.76 -9.44
N MET A 53 1.87 1.70 -8.95
CA MET A 53 1.02 1.47 -7.78
C MET A 53 -0.09 0.45 -8.04
N VAL A 54 -0.73 0.52 -9.21
CA VAL A 54 -1.79 -0.41 -9.61
C VAL A 54 -1.25 -1.75 -10.14
N ALA A 55 0.06 -1.86 -10.29
CA ALA A 55 0.69 -3.08 -10.77
C ALA A 55 0.54 -4.25 -9.79
N VAL A 56 0.55 -5.47 -10.32
CA VAL A 56 0.42 -6.73 -9.56
C VAL A 56 1.39 -6.86 -8.37
N PRO A 57 2.67 -6.41 -8.45
CA PRO A 57 3.57 -6.46 -7.31
C PRO A 57 3.11 -5.68 -6.09
N LEU A 58 2.36 -4.60 -6.30
CA LEU A 58 1.87 -3.72 -5.26
C LEU A 58 0.37 -3.92 -5.02
N TYR A 59 -0.42 -2.86 -5.16
CA TYR A 59 -1.84 -2.88 -4.80
C TYR A 59 -2.74 -3.63 -5.78
N GLY A 60 -2.26 -3.95 -6.98
CA GLY A 60 -3.01 -4.81 -7.89
C GLY A 60 -3.31 -6.18 -7.28
N LYS A 61 -2.42 -6.71 -6.41
CA LYS A 61 -2.62 -8.02 -5.78
C LYS A 61 -1.84 -8.23 -4.47
N ARG A 62 -0.51 -8.11 -4.51
CA ARG A 62 0.38 -8.79 -3.55
C ARG A 62 0.55 -8.10 -2.21
N VAL A 63 0.62 -6.78 -2.20
CA VAL A 63 0.79 -6.02 -0.95
C VAL A 63 -0.42 -6.19 -0.04
N MET A 64 -1.63 -6.17 -0.61
CA MET A 64 -2.85 -6.38 0.15
C MET A 64 -2.92 -7.76 0.81
N ALA A 65 -2.33 -8.76 0.15
CA ALA A 65 -2.32 -10.12 0.66
C ALA A 65 -1.64 -10.25 2.02
N LYS A 66 -0.53 -9.51 2.25
CA LYS A 66 0.19 -9.64 3.53
C LYS A 66 -0.64 -9.20 4.72
N GLY A 67 -1.26 -8.03 4.65
CA GLY A 67 -2.10 -7.52 5.74
C GLY A 67 -3.27 -8.43 6.06
N THR A 68 -3.86 -9.03 5.03
CA THR A 68 -5.01 -9.92 5.19
C THR A 68 -4.63 -11.34 5.64
N PHE A 69 -3.49 -11.87 5.18
CA PHE A 69 -3.14 -13.27 5.44
C PHE A 69 -2.53 -13.53 6.80
N CYS A 70 -1.76 -12.60 7.33
CA CYS A 70 -0.96 -12.87 8.51
C CYS A 70 -1.63 -12.49 9.82
N VAL A 71 -2.61 -11.60 9.78
CA VAL A 71 -3.18 -11.01 11.00
C VAL A 71 -4.70 -11.06 11.04
N ASP A 72 -5.35 -10.83 9.91
CA ASP A 72 -6.82 -10.76 9.85
C ASP A 72 -7.46 -12.09 9.47
N HIS A 73 -6.75 -12.91 8.70
CA HIS A 73 -7.31 -14.06 8.01
C HIS A 73 -6.40 -15.28 8.07
N THR A 74 -7.00 -16.44 7.83
CA THR A 74 -6.26 -17.64 7.42
C THR A 74 -6.42 -17.85 5.92
N VAL A 75 -5.43 -18.51 5.32
CA VAL A 75 -5.45 -18.87 3.90
C VAL A 75 -5.83 -20.34 3.78
N ASP A 76 -6.82 -20.65 2.94
CA ASP A 76 -7.06 -22.02 2.50
C ASP A 76 -6.16 -22.33 1.30
N MET A 77 -5.06 -23.02 1.56
CA MET A 77 -4.05 -23.37 0.56
C MET A 77 -4.37 -24.62 -0.25
N ALA A 78 -5.48 -25.29 0.03
CA ALA A 78 -5.86 -26.50 -0.71
C ALA A 78 -6.03 -26.23 -2.23
N TRP A 79 -6.26 -24.98 -2.59
CA TRP A 79 -6.47 -24.56 -3.96
C TRP A 79 -5.21 -24.11 -4.70
N THR A 80 -4.19 -23.62 -4.02
CA THR A 80 -3.04 -23.01 -4.70
C THR A 80 -1.79 -23.86 -4.67
N GLY A 81 -1.55 -24.63 -3.62
CA GLY A 81 -0.28 -25.32 -3.42
C GLY A 81 0.95 -24.39 -3.46
N ASP A 82 0.76 -23.06 -3.36
CA ASP A 82 1.80 -22.07 -3.48
C ASP A 82 2.56 -21.91 -2.17
N ALA A 83 3.83 -22.36 -2.16
CA ALA A 83 4.69 -22.29 -0.99
C ALA A 83 4.89 -20.85 -0.47
N ASN A 84 4.90 -19.84 -1.36
CA ASN A 84 5.05 -18.45 -0.94
C ASN A 84 3.83 -17.94 -0.14
N TRP A 85 2.63 -18.38 -0.50
CA TRP A 85 1.43 -18.10 0.28
C TRP A 85 1.46 -18.78 1.64
N ASN A 86 1.91 -20.04 1.68
CA ASN A 86 2.05 -20.79 2.93
C ASN A 86 2.98 -20.09 3.91
N GLN A 87 4.12 -19.58 3.43
CA GLN A 87 5.05 -18.81 4.24
C GLN A 87 4.39 -17.54 4.81
N LEU A 88 3.60 -16.82 4.03
CA LEU A 88 2.86 -15.65 4.50
C LEU A 88 1.80 -16.02 5.55
N ALA A 89 1.04 -17.10 5.31
CA ALA A 89 -0.02 -17.55 6.20
C ALA A 89 0.51 -18.05 7.54
N THR A 90 1.67 -18.72 7.54
CA THR A 90 2.31 -19.25 8.75
C THR A 90 3.34 -18.30 9.36
N ASN A 91 3.54 -17.14 8.76
CA ASN A 91 4.55 -16.16 9.17
C ASN A 91 5.99 -16.71 9.20
N GLN A 92 6.31 -17.62 8.28
CA GLN A 92 7.63 -18.26 8.11
C GLN A 92 8.25 -17.85 6.77
N VAL A 93 8.38 -16.53 6.57
CA VAL A 93 8.84 -15.95 5.31
C VAL A 93 10.35 -16.07 5.20
N THR A 94 10.82 -16.55 4.05
CA THR A 94 12.25 -16.67 3.71
C THR A 94 12.68 -15.65 2.65
N SER A 95 13.98 -15.44 2.51
CA SER A 95 14.55 -14.44 1.59
C SER A 95 14.27 -14.72 0.10
N ASP A 96 13.95 -15.96 -0.25
CA ASP A 96 13.57 -16.38 -1.61
C ASP A 96 12.05 -16.27 -1.89
N ASN A 97 11.25 -15.78 -0.93
CA ASN A 97 9.82 -15.58 -1.12
C ASN A 97 9.56 -14.64 -2.29
N ALA A 98 8.90 -15.15 -3.34
CA ALA A 98 8.66 -14.38 -4.57
C ALA A 98 7.76 -13.16 -4.37
N TYR A 99 6.86 -13.16 -3.38
CA TYR A 99 5.99 -12.02 -3.10
C TYR A 99 6.77 -10.88 -2.46
N ILE A 100 7.71 -11.19 -1.56
CA ILE A 100 8.57 -10.18 -0.95
C ILE A 100 9.54 -9.60 -1.98
N GLY A 101 10.15 -10.45 -2.82
CA GLY A 101 11.00 -10.01 -3.91
C GLY A 101 10.29 -9.05 -4.87
N THR A 102 9.05 -9.35 -5.25
CA THR A 102 8.29 -8.47 -6.14
C THR A 102 7.77 -7.20 -5.47
N LEU A 103 7.50 -7.22 -4.15
CA LEU A 103 7.19 -6.02 -3.37
C LEU A 103 8.37 -5.05 -3.37
N TRP A 104 9.57 -5.54 -3.10
CA TRP A 104 10.82 -4.77 -3.18
C TRP A 104 10.98 -4.11 -4.55
N ILE A 105 10.91 -4.90 -5.62
CA ILE A 105 11.02 -4.39 -6.99
C ILE A 105 9.96 -3.34 -7.29
N GLY A 106 8.71 -3.57 -6.89
CA GLY A 106 7.60 -2.66 -7.14
C GLY A 106 7.82 -1.27 -6.54
N TYR A 107 8.18 -1.21 -5.26
CA TYR A 107 8.42 0.08 -4.59
C TYR A 107 9.67 0.79 -5.10
N TYR A 108 10.79 0.08 -5.33
CA TYR A 108 11.99 0.73 -5.90
C TYR A 108 11.79 1.19 -7.34
N LYS A 109 10.95 0.50 -8.11
CA LYS A 109 10.55 0.98 -9.44
C LYS A 109 9.73 2.27 -9.35
N MET A 110 8.82 2.35 -8.38
CA MET A 110 8.05 3.57 -8.11
C MET A 110 8.98 4.73 -7.70
N ILE A 111 9.96 4.49 -6.82
CA ILE A 111 10.98 5.46 -6.43
C ILE A 111 11.80 5.92 -7.65
N SER A 112 12.21 5.00 -8.52
CA SER A 112 12.95 5.32 -9.74
C SER A 112 12.11 6.21 -10.69
N CYS A 113 10.83 5.92 -10.87
CA CYS A 113 9.91 6.75 -11.65
C CYS A 113 9.78 8.16 -11.03
N ALA A 114 9.63 8.26 -9.71
CA ALA A 114 9.57 9.54 -9.00
C ALA A 114 10.87 10.35 -9.16
N ASN A 115 12.03 9.70 -9.03
CA ASN A 115 13.31 10.33 -9.28
C ASN A 115 13.45 10.82 -10.73
N THR A 116 12.94 10.03 -11.71
CA THR A 116 12.90 10.45 -13.11
C THR A 116 12.07 11.73 -13.29
N VAL A 117 10.90 11.82 -12.67
CA VAL A 117 10.11 13.06 -12.70
C VAL A 117 10.92 14.24 -12.18
N LEU A 118 11.57 14.08 -11.02
CA LEU A 118 12.36 15.14 -10.39
C LEU A 118 13.52 15.60 -11.27
N GLU A 119 14.27 14.67 -11.86
CA GLU A 119 15.37 14.99 -12.78
C GLU A 119 14.89 15.69 -14.05
N GLN A 120 13.78 15.25 -14.64
CA GLN A 120 13.26 15.87 -15.85
C GLN A 120 12.70 17.27 -15.59
N LEU A 121 12.12 17.52 -14.41
CA LEU A 121 11.70 18.88 -13.97
C LEU A 121 12.87 19.86 -13.84
N GLU A 122 14.09 19.38 -13.60
CA GLU A 122 15.28 20.20 -13.58
C GLU A 122 15.83 20.51 -14.98
N ARG A 123 15.63 19.57 -15.92
CA ARG A 123 16.17 19.64 -17.29
C ARG A 123 15.28 20.35 -18.29
N ILE A 124 13.96 20.32 -18.08
CA ILE A 124 13.00 20.88 -19.04
C ILE A 124 13.17 22.40 -19.17
N ASP A 125 13.15 22.88 -20.40
CA ASP A 125 13.25 24.32 -20.73
C ASP A 125 11.97 25.05 -20.32
N LYS A 126 12.03 25.72 -19.17
CA LYS A 126 10.88 26.40 -18.54
C LYS A 126 10.51 27.74 -19.20
N GLU A 127 11.37 28.29 -20.04
CA GLU A 127 11.10 29.58 -20.71
C GLU A 127 9.94 29.52 -21.72
N LYS A 128 9.55 28.31 -22.13
CA LYS A 128 8.48 28.05 -23.10
C LYS A 128 7.10 27.84 -22.47
N PHE A 129 7.03 27.81 -21.15
CA PHE A 129 5.79 27.48 -20.43
C PHE A 129 5.10 28.72 -19.91
N THR A 130 3.78 28.66 -19.85
CA THR A 130 2.93 29.66 -19.21
C THR A 130 3.02 29.56 -17.67
N ASP A 131 2.55 30.59 -16.95
CA ASP A 131 2.46 30.55 -15.48
C ASP A 131 1.62 29.36 -14.98
N ALA A 132 0.57 29.00 -15.70
CA ALA A 132 -0.26 27.83 -15.38
C ALA A 132 0.52 26.52 -15.56
N ASP A 133 1.32 26.40 -16.64
CA ASP A 133 2.20 25.24 -16.84
C ASP A 133 3.26 25.14 -15.74
N LEU A 134 3.88 26.27 -15.35
CA LEU A 134 4.85 26.32 -14.27
C LEU A 134 4.25 25.92 -12.93
N ALA A 135 3.02 26.33 -12.64
CA ALA A 135 2.28 25.90 -11.47
C ALA A 135 2.03 24.38 -11.52
N ARG A 136 1.64 23.84 -12.68
CA ARG A 136 1.44 22.39 -12.84
C ARG A 136 2.74 21.61 -12.70
N LEU A 137 3.87 22.08 -13.26
CA LEU A 137 5.21 21.48 -13.05
C LEU A 137 5.59 21.46 -11.57
N SER A 138 5.24 22.51 -10.81
CA SER A 138 5.45 22.55 -9.36
C SER A 138 4.63 21.49 -8.64
N GLN A 139 3.37 21.28 -9.02
CA GLN A 139 2.52 20.22 -8.48
C GLN A 139 3.08 18.82 -8.82
N MET A 140 3.56 18.59 -10.05
CA MET A 140 4.22 17.34 -10.44
C MET A 140 5.44 17.04 -9.57
N LYS A 141 6.21 18.07 -9.20
CA LYS A 141 7.29 17.92 -8.22
C LYS A 141 6.76 17.45 -6.86
N GLY A 142 5.67 18.06 -6.41
CA GLY A 142 5.01 17.66 -5.16
C GLY A 142 4.51 16.20 -5.19
N GLU A 143 3.90 15.78 -6.31
CA GLU A 143 3.47 14.39 -6.51
C GLU A 143 4.65 13.42 -6.45
N ALA A 144 5.74 13.71 -7.17
CA ALA A 144 6.93 12.85 -7.20
C ALA A 144 7.59 12.74 -5.82
N LEU A 145 7.72 13.85 -5.09
CA LEU A 145 8.26 13.84 -3.72
C LEU A 145 7.36 13.02 -2.78
N PHE A 146 6.05 13.25 -2.80
CA PHE A 146 5.12 12.48 -1.99
C PHE A 146 5.23 10.97 -2.25
N TRP A 147 5.17 10.54 -3.50
CA TRP A 147 5.21 9.13 -3.84
C TRP A 147 6.58 8.48 -3.58
N ARG A 148 7.67 9.24 -3.70
CA ARG A 148 9.00 8.76 -3.31
C ARG A 148 9.09 8.53 -1.80
N GLY A 149 8.65 9.49 -1.01
CA GLY A 149 8.58 9.36 0.45
C GLY A 149 7.67 8.22 0.88
N TRP A 150 6.50 8.11 0.26
CA TRP A 150 5.53 7.04 0.56
C TRP A 150 6.07 5.65 0.23
N ALA A 151 6.74 5.48 -0.90
CA ALA A 151 7.33 4.20 -1.27
C ALA A 151 8.46 3.79 -0.31
N HIS A 152 9.31 4.74 0.13
CA HIS A 152 10.30 4.48 1.18
C HIS A 152 9.63 4.12 2.52
N GLN A 153 8.52 4.77 2.88
CA GLN A 153 7.78 4.46 4.10
C GLN A 153 7.21 3.03 4.07
N GLN A 154 6.66 2.60 2.94
CA GLN A 154 6.21 1.22 2.79
C GLN A 154 7.37 0.23 2.87
N LEU A 155 8.47 0.51 2.19
CA LEU A 155 9.66 -0.35 2.23
C LEU A 155 10.21 -0.51 3.65
N VAL A 156 10.40 0.59 4.38
CA VAL A 156 10.94 0.51 5.76
C VAL A 156 9.95 -0.14 6.73
N ALA A 157 8.65 0.02 6.51
CA ALA A 157 7.61 -0.61 7.34
C ALA A 157 7.55 -2.14 7.14
N PHE A 158 7.95 -2.67 5.97
CA PHE A 158 7.98 -4.10 5.71
C PHE A 158 9.34 -4.75 5.96
N LEU A 159 10.44 -4.05 5.67
CA LEU A 159 11.78 -4.63 5.61
C LEU A 159 12.80 -3.97 6.56
N GLY A 160 12.42 -2.87 7.21
CA GLY A 160 13.24 -2.26 8.27
C GLY A 160 13.16 -3.08 9.55
N GLU A 161 14.26 -3.15 10.29
CA GLU A 161 14.38 -4.00 11.48
C GLU A 161 13.70 -3.40 12.72
N GLY A 162 12.63 -2.63 12.53
CA GLY A 162 11.79 -2.07 13.58
C GLY A 162 11.33 -0.65 13.29
N TYR A 163 10.89 0.02 14.36
CA TYR A 163 10.33 1.37 14.30
C TYR A 163 11.01 2.28 15.33
N PRO A 164 11.28 3.57 14.99
CA PRO A 164 11.94 4.48 15.93
C PRO A 164 11.16 4.69 17.24
N CYS A 165 9.82 4.62 17.20
CA CYS A 165 8.98 4.70 18.41
C CYS A 165 9.28 3.60 19.44
N ASN A 166 9.94 2.53 19.04
CA ASN A 166 10.37 1.42 19.89
C ASN A 166 11.85 1.50 20.27
N GLY A 167 12.55 2.58 19.93
CA GLY A 167 14.00 2.70 20.12
C GLY A 167 14.83 1.96 19.06
N ASP A 168 14.20 1.54 17.95
CA ASP A 168 14.86 0.79 16.87
C ASP A 168 15.46 1.71 15.77
N GLY A 169 15.58 3.02 16.03
CA GLY A 169 16.03 3.99 15.04
C GLY A 169 17.41 3.72 14.42
N ASP A 170 18.34 3.19 15.21
CA ASP A 170 19.70 2.86 14.77
C ASP A 170 19.81 1.51 14.03
N LYS A 171 18.75 0.72 14.02
CA LYS A 171 18.72 -0.55 13.31
C LYS A 171 18.68 -0.34 11.79
N LYS A 172 18.98 -1.39 11.04
CA LYS A 172 18.99 -1.33 9.57
C LYS A 172 17.59 -1.13 9.01
N GLY A 173 17.44 -0.07 8.23
CA GLY A 173 16.26 0.21 7.40
C GLY A 173 16.41 -0.36 6.00
N VAL A 174 16.23 0.49 5.00
CA VAL A 174 16.35 0.16 3.57
C VAL A 174 17.24 1.19 2.86
N PRO A 175 17.79 0.87 1.69
CA PRO A 175 18.53 1.86 0.88
C PRO A 175 17.67 3.08 0.53
N VAL A 176 18.14 4.27 0.82
CA VAL A 176 17.49 5.53 0.44
C VAL A 176 17.99 5.96 -0.95
N ARG A 177 17.11 5.91 -1.96
CA ARG A 177 17.43 6.23 -3.37
C ARG A 177 16.81 7.56 -3.76
N LEU A 178 17.65 8.58 -3.98
CA LEU A 178 17.20 9.96 -4.23
C LEU A 178 17.43 10.43 -5.67
N GLN A 179 18.04 9.60 -6.50
CA GLN A 179 18.34 9.89 -7.91
C GLN A 179 18.22 8.63 -8.76
N VAL A 180 18.11 8.79 -10.07
CA VAL A 180 18.15 7.67 -11.01
C VAL A 180 19.58 7.14 -11.08
N ALA A 181 19.74 5.83 -10.86
CA ALA A 181 21.06 5.22 -10.93
C ALA A 181 21.52 5.14 -12.40
N SER A 182 22.68 5.74 -12.70
CA SER A 182 23.30 5.75 -14.00
C SER A 182 24.61 4.93 -14.07
N THR A 183 25.11 4.48 -12.91
CA THR A 183 26.32 3.67 -12.80
C THR A 183 26.08 2.49 -11.83
N PRO A 184 26.87 1.40 -11.92
CA PRO A 184 26.77 0.29 -10.98
C PRO A 184 26.94 0.71 -9.52
N ASP A 185 27.84 1.64 -9.22
CA ASP A 185 28.07 2.12 -7.84
C ASP A 185 26.82 2.80 -7.26
N MET A 186 26.03 3.48 -8.10
CA MET A 186 24.77 4.07 -7.67
C MET A 186 23.67 3.03 -7.43
N LEU A 187 23.82 1.82 -7.96
CA LEU A 187 22.92 0.70 -7.68
C LEU A 187 23.29 -0.01 -6.38
N ASN A 188 24.59 -0.09 -6.07
CA ASN A 188 25.14 -0.87 -4.95
C ASN A 188 25.26 -0.03 -3.68
N ILE A 189 24.16 0.57 -3.21
CA ILE A 189 24.14 1.36 -1.97
C ILE A 189 23.75 0.49 -0.77
N GLU A 190 24.29 0.86 0.38
CA GLU A 190 24.00 0.21 1.66
C GLU A 190 22.59 0.51 2.17
N ARG A 191 22.13 -0.28 3.12
CA ARG A 191 20.94 0.03 3.92
C ARG A 191 21.24 1.22 4.84
N SER A 192 20.38 2.23 4.79
CA SER A 192 20.34 3.30 5.79
C SER A 192 19.78 2.78 7.11
N THR A 193 19.99 3.51 8.19
CA THR A 193 19.27 3.22 9.44
C THR A 193 17.78 3.52 9.30
N VAL A 194 16.95 2.92 10.15
CA VAL A 194 15.51 3.17 10.17
C VAL A 194 15.21 4.66 10.37
N ALA A 195 15.94 5.33 11.29
CA ALA A 195 15.77 6.76 11.54
C ALA A 195 16.11 7.60 10.32
N GLU A 196 17.24 7.33 9.63
CA GLU A 196 17.63 8.06 8.41
C GLU A 196 16.59 7.91 7.29
N VAL A 197 15.97 6.74 7.16
CA VAL A 197 14.88 6.52 6.19
C VAL A 197 13.68 7.40 6.53
N TYR A 198 13.23 7.41 7.79
CA TYR A 198 12.10 8.25 8.23
C TYR A 198 12.41 9.75 8.13
N ASP A 199 13.63 10.18 8.41
CA ASP A 199 14.06 11.57 8.22
C ASP A 199 13.95 11.99 6.75
N GLN A 200 14.33 11.12 5.82
CA GLN A 200 14.17 11.39 4.39
C GLN A 200 12.70 11.41 3.95
N ILE A 201 11.90 10.49 4.49
CA ILE A 201 10.44 10.46 4.25
C ILE A 201 9.81 11.79 4.65
N LEU A 202 10.11 12.29 5.85
CA LEU A 202 9.58 13.58 6.32
C LEU A 202 10.06 14.76 5.46
N LYS A 203 11.33 14.78 5.02
CA LYS A 203 11.83 15.80 4.09
C LYS A 203 11.04 15.82 2.78
N ASP A 204 10.77 14.66 2.22
CA ASP A 204 9.99 14.53 0.99
C ASP A 204 8.54 14.99 1.20
N TYR A 205 7.91 14.59 2.30
CA TYR A 205 6.54 14.99 2.61
C TYR A 205 6.40 16.49 2.89
N GLU A 206 7.28 17.07 3.70
CA GLU A 206 7.22 18.50 4.01
C GLU A 206 7.40 19.35 2.74
N ALA A 207 8.31 18.95 1.84
CA ALA A 207 8.47 19.60 0.56
C ALA A 207 7.24 19.41 -0.35
N ALA A 208 6.66 18.22 -0.40
CA ALA A 208 5.47 17.93 -1.18
C ALA A 208 4.25 18.73 -0.72
N LYS A 209 4.05 18.86 0.61
CA LYS A 209 2.94 19.61 1.21
C LYS A 209 2.87 21.06 0.69
N LEU A 210 4.00 21.71 0.48
CA LEU A 210 4.08 23.10 0.02
C LEU A 210 3.74 23.27 -1.46
N LEU A 211 3.77 22.18 -2.24
CA LEU A 211 3.65 22.21 -3.69
C LEU A 211 2.29 21.69 -4.19
N LEU A 212 1.57 20.97 -3.35
CA LEU A 212 0.32 20.33 -3.72
C LEU A 212 -0.89 21.15 -3.27
N PRO A 213 -1.98 21.15 -4.06
CA PRO A 213 -3.21 21.83 -3.68
C PRO A 213 -3.91 21.08 -2.53
N ALA A 214 -4.75 21.78 -1.77
CA ALA A 214 -5.59 21.17 -0.75
C ALA A 214 -6.72 20.33 -1.35
N VAL A 215 -7.20 20.71 -2.54
CA VAL A 215 -8.26 20.02 -3.29
C VAL A 215 -7.92 20.11 -4.78
N TRP A 216 -8.16 19.03 -5.51
CA TRP A 216 -8.15 19.03 -6.97
C TRP A 216 -9.56 19.37 -7.47
N GLU A 217 -9.65 20.25 -8.46
CA GLU A 217 -10.94 20.70 -9.01
C GLU A 217 -11.55 19.67 -9.97
N GLU A 218 -10.69 19.09 -10.82
CA GLU A 218 -11.12 18.15 -11.85
C GLU A 218 -11.16 16.72 -11.32
N ARG A 219 -12.26 16.01 -11.58
CA ARG A 219 -12.44 14.63 -11.12
C ARG A 219 -11.35 13.66 -11.62
N ALA A 220 -10.76 13.93 -12.77
CA ALA A 220 -9.65 13.15 -13.33
C ALA A 220 -8.39 13.20 -12.45
N ASP A 221 -8.23 14.27 -11.67
CA ASP A 221 -7.07 14.49 -10.80
C ASP A 221 -7.30 14.00 -9.35
N TYR A 222 -8.51 13.57 -8.98
CA TYR A 222 -8.81 13.09 -7.62
C TYR A 222 -7.91 11.94 -7.13
N PRO A 223 -7.36 11.05 -7.98
CA PRO A 223 -6.38 10.05 -7.54
C PRO A 223 -5.02 10.64 -7.12
N ARG A 224 -4.77 11.92 -7.43
CA ARG A 224 -3.50 12.58 -7.09
C ARG A 224 -3.48 12.99 -5.61
N PRO A 225 -2.31 12.95 -4.95
CA PRO A 225 -2.21 13.38 -3.57
C PRO A 225 -2.52 14.88 -3.45
N THR A 226 -3.15 15.24 -2.35
CA THR A 226 -3.40 16.63 -1.93
C THR A 226 -2.48 16.99 -0.76
N SER A 227 -2.34 18.28 -0.44
CA SER A 227 -1.63 18.70 0.78
C SER A 227 -2.27 18.14 2.05
N VAL A 228 -3.58 17.87 2.03
CA VAL A 228 -4.31 17.17 3.11
C VAL A 228 -3.82 15.72 3.26
N ALA A 229 -3.70 14.99 2.14
CA ALA A 229 -3.17 13.64 2.15
C ALA A 229 -1.72 13.62 2.67
N VAL A 230 -0.87 14.53 2.17
CA VAL A 230 0.52 14.64 2.63
C VAL A 230 0.59 14.93 4.12
N THR A 231 -0.24 15.86 4.64
CA THR A 231 -0.28 16.20 6.07
C THR A 231 -0.71 15.00 6.92
N SER A 232 -1.62 14.16 6.42
CA SER A 232 -2.00 12.91 7.09
C SER A 232 -0.81 11.93 7.21
N TYR A 233 -0.01 11.81 6.15
CA TYR A 233 1.19 10.97 6.14
C TYR A 233 2.34 11.56 6.96
N ILE A 234 2.48 12.89 7.06
CA ILE A 234 3.38 13.54 8.03
C ILE A 234 2.99 13.13 9.45
N GLY A 235 1.68 13.14 9.75
CA GLY A 235 1.18 12.67 11.03
C GLY A 235 1.49 11.20 11.30
N GLN A 236 1.27 10.34 10.33
CA GLN A 236 1.56 8.90 10.43
C GLN A 236 3.07 8.64 10.61
N ALA A 237 3.93 9.27 9.81
CA ALA A 237 5.38 9.10 9.93
C ALA A 237 5.89 9.55 11.31
N ASN A 238 5.43 10.70 11.81
CA ASN A 238 5.76 11.15 13.16
C ASN A 238 5.25 10.21 14.26
N LEU A 239 4.05 9.63 14.10
CA LEU A 239 3.54 8.60 15.01
C LEU A 239 4.46 7.37 15.03
N TYR A 240 4.89 6.89 13.87
CA TYR A 240 5.79 5.75 13.74
C TYR A 240 7.21 6.03 14.27
N MET A 241 7.60 7.30 14.25
CA MET A 241 8.87 7.76 14.86
C MET A 241 8.78 7.95 16.39
N GLY A 242 7.59 7.97 16.98
CA GLY A 242 7.38 8.32 18.39
C GLY A 242 7.38 9.83 18.66
N ASN A 243 7.35 10.66 17.63
CA ASN A 243 7.23 12.11 17.70
C ASN A 243 5.76 12.51 17.93
N TYR A 244 5.17 12.08 19.03
CA TYR A 244 3.72 12.13 19.25
C TYR A 244 3.13 13.55 19.21
N ASP A 245 3.86 14.58 19.70
CA ASP A 245 3.38 15.97 19.61
C ASP A 245 3.35 16.49 18.17
N ALA A 246 4.33 16.14 17.35
CA ALA A 246 4.33 16.46 15.92
C ALA A 246 3.22 15.70 15.18
N ALA A 247 3.00 14.43 15.50
CA ALA A 247 1.90 13.63 14.98
C ALA A 247 0.54 14.27 15.33
N LYS A 248 0.31 14.63 16.60
CA LYS A 248 -0.90 15.34 17.04
C LYS A 248 -1.14 16.62 16.24
N LYS A 249 -0.09 17.43 16.07
CA LYS A 249 -0.20 18.70 15.34
C LYS A 249 -0.63 18.48 13.89
N ALA A 250 0.03 17.58 13.18
CA ALA A 250 -0.28 17.31 11.77
C ALA A 250 -1.67 16.68 11.59
N LEU A 251 -2.01 15.66 12.40
CA LEU A 251 -3.31 15.00 12.33
C LEU A 251 -4.46 15.95 12.72
N LYS A 252 -4.25 16.83 13.72
CA LYS A 252 -5.24 17.83 14.10
C LYS A 252 -5.46 18.87 12.99
N GLU A 253 -4.41 19.27 12.28
CA GLU A 253 -4.54 20.15 11.09
C GLU A 253 -5.46 19.52 10.04
N VAL A 254 -5.31 18.21 9.76
CA VAL A 254 -6.20 17.49 8.84
C VAL A 254 -7.63 17.49 9.36
N ILE A 255 -7.84 17.17 10.63
CA ILE A 255 -9.16 17.12 11.27
C ILE A 255 -9.88 18.47 11.15
N ASP A 256 -9.17 19.57 11.37
CA ASP A 256 -9.77 20.91 11.45
C ASP A 256 -9.98 21.57 10.08
N SER A 257 -9.17 21.22 9.07
CA SER A 257 -9.11 21.99 7.84
C SER A 257 -9.45 21.21 6.56
N SER A 258 -9.53 19.88 6.62
CA SER A 258 -9.75 19.07 5.41
C SER A 258 -11.17 19.12 4.86
N GLY A 259 -12.16 19.48 5.68
CA GLY A 259 -13.58 19.39 5.33
C GLY A 259 -14.09 17.95 5.13
N LYS A 260 -13.30 16.96 5.54
CA LYS A 260 -13.68 15.54 5.49
C LYS A 260 -14.60 15.17 6.65
N GLU A 261 -15.48 14.20 6.43
CA GLU A 261 -16.46 13.72 7.40
C GLU A 261 -16.53 12.19 7.39
N LEU A 262 -16.76 11.60 8.56
CA LEU A 262 -17.07 10.17 8.63
C LEU A 262 -18.40 9.89 7.92
N LEU A 263 -18.43 8.87 7.07
CA LEU A 263 -19.67 8.40 6.46
C LEU A 263 -20.61 7.82 7.53
N PRO A 264 -21.93 8.01 7.41
CA PRO A 264 -22.89 7.27 8.21
C PRO A 264 -22.73 5.77 8.03
N PHE A 265 -23.07 4.98 9.04
CA PHE A 265 -22.84 3.54 9.01
C PHE A 265 -23.51 2.82 7.83
N ASN A 266 -24.71 3.26 7.41
CA ASN A 266 -25.41 2.72 6.25
C ASN A 266 -24.75 3.04 4.89
N GLU A 267 -23.85 4.02 4.83
CA GLU A 267 -23.05 4.36 3.65
C GLU A 267 -21.64 3.72 3.72
N TYR A 268 -21.17 3.40 4.91
CA TYR A 268 -19.83 2.85 5.15
C TYR A 268 -19.57 1.56 4.36
N ALA A 269 -20.53 0.64 4.29
CA ALA A 269 -20.37 -0.59 3.53
C ALA A 269 -20.17 -0.36 2.02
N LYS A 270 -20.78 0.69 1.47
CA LYS A 270 -20.71 1.02 0.05
C LYS A 270 -19.31 1.42 -0.39
N MET A 271 -18.51 2.01 0.49
CA MET A 271 -17.13 2.38 0.22
C MET A 271 -16.33 1.23 -0.40
N PHE A 272 -16.57 0.01 0.07
CA PHE A 272 -15.77 -1.17 -0.26
C PHE A 272 -16.36 -2.04 -1.36
N ASN A 273 -17.58 -1.75 -1.80
CA ASN A 273 -18.35 -2.67 -2.64
C ASN A 273 -18.95 -2.00 -3.88
N GLU A 274 -18.97 -0.68 -3.97
CA GLU A 274 -19.65 0.03 -5.04
C GLU A 274 -18.76 1.07 -5.73
N ASP A 275 -18.65 0.99 -7.06
CA ASP A 275 -17.85 1.93 -7.87
C ASP A 275 -18.28 3.40 -7.74
N GLN A 276 -19.54 3.63 -7.39
CA GLN A 276 -20.11 4.98 -7.32
C GLN A 276 -19.65 5.77 -6.09
N GLU A 277 -19.10 5.08 -5.09
CA GLU A 277 -18.68 5.68 -3.83
C GLU A 277 -17.19 6.10 -3.81
N LYS A 278 -16.54 6.11 -4.98
CA LYS A 278 -15.16 6.56 -5.11
C LYS A 278 -15.00 8.03 -4.75
N PHE A 279 -13.89 8.35 -4.09
CA PHE A 279 -13.54 9.72 -3.69
C PHE A 279 -14.62 10.39 -2.85
N ASN A 280 -15.22 9.61 -1.95
CA ASN A 280 -16.25 10.09 -1.06
C ASN A 280 -15.71 11.07 0.01
N ARG A 281 -16.62 11.61 0.84
CA ARG A 281 -16.26 12.62 1.84
C ARG A 281 -15.39 12.13 3.00
N GLU A 282 -15.31 10.81 3.25
CA GLU A 282 -14.41 10.25 4.25
C GLU A 282 -13.01 9.98 3.67
N SER A 283 -12.92 9.76 2.37
CA SER A 283 -11.68 9.43 1.69
C SER A 283 -10.70 10.60 1.63
N ILE A 284 -9.44 10.34 1.95
CA ILE A 284 -8.34 11.31 1.84
C ILE A 284 -7.41 10.96 0.67
N LEU A 285 -7.12 9.68 0.47
CA LEU A 285 -6.31 9.20 -0.64
C LEU A 285 -6.73 7.78 -1.03
N GLU A 286 -6.98 7.60 -2.33
CA GLU A 286 -7.39 6.31 -2.90
C GLU A 286 -6.50 5.91 -4.07
N ILE A 287 -6.35 4.61 -4.27
CA ILE A 287 -5.86 4.06 -5.53
C ILE A 287 -7.07 3.84 -6.43
N ASN A 288 -7.06 4.46 -7.61
CA ASN A 288 -8.16 4.36 -8.56
C ASN A 288 -7.99 3.15 -9.48
N PHE A 289 -8.95 2.23 -9.42
CA PHE A 289 -9.06 1.09 -10.32
C PHE A 289 -10.23 1.27 -11.28
N ARG A 290 -10.13 0.72 -12.49
CA ARG A 290 -11.22 0.74 -13.49
C ARG A 290 -11.88 -0.63 -13.59
N ASN A 291 -13.19 -0.61 -13.79
CA ASN A 291 -13.93 -1.75 -14.32
C ASN A 291 -13.52 -1.95 -15.78
N GLY A 292 -12.79 -2.98 -16.06
CA GLY A 292 -12.27 -3.24 -17.39
C GLY A 292 -11.64 -4.61 -17.44
N ASP A 293 -10.64 -4.76 -18.23
CA ASP A 293 -9.98 -6.02 -18.49
C ASP A 293 -9.48 -6.68 -17.19
N THR A 294 -10.11 -7.80 -16.84
CA THR A 294 -9.68 -8.69 -15.76
C THR A 294 -8.42 -9.47 -16.14
N SER A 295 -7.86 -9.25 -17.33
CA SER A 295 -6.60 -9.85 -17.80
C SER A 295 -5.37 -9.41 -17.00
N GLY A 296 -5.56 -8.78 -15.84
CA GLY A 296 -4.58 -8.35 -14.85
C GLY A 296 -3.64 -9.43 -14.29
N TYR A 297 -3.41 -10.51 -15.04
CA TYR A 297 -2.25 -11.38 -14.86
C TYR A 297 -0.94 -10.67 -15.23
N PHE A 298 -1.03 -9.51 -15.88
CA PHE A 298 0.11 -8.76 -16.36
C PHE A 298 0.46 -7.61 -15.41
N TRP A 299 1.71 -7.15 -15.46
CA TRP A 299 2.27 -6.09 -14.63
C TRP A 299 1.49 -4.76 -14.64
N TYR A 300 0.63 -4.55 -15.63
CA TYR A 300 -0.11 -3.32 -15.86
C TYR A 300 -1.58 -3.63 -16.18
N GLY A 301 -2.34 -4.10 -15.18
CA GLY A 301 -3.79 -4.23 -15.30
C GLY A 301 -4.51 -2.97 -14.82
N GLU A 302 -5.68 -2.67 -15.37
CA GLU A 302 -6.50 -1.53 -14.94
C GLU A 302 -7.35 -1.85 -13.68
N GLY A 303 -7.56 -3.15 -13.39
CA GLY A 303 -8.35 -3.63 -12.27
C GLY A 303 -7.52 -4.28 -11.18
N SER A 304 -8.02 -4.24 -9.95
CA SER A 304 -7.44 -4.96 -8.83
C SER A 304 -7.74 -6.45 -8.91
N GLN A 305 -6.72 -7.29 -8.78
CA GLN A 305 -6.92 -8.74 -8.59
C GLN A 305 -7.30 -9.12 -7.16
N TYR A 306 -7.34 -8.16 -6.26
CA TYR A 306 -7.68 -8.42 -4.87
C TYR A 306 -9.06 -9.06 -4.73
N GLY A 307 -10.04 -8.61 -5.53
CA GLY A 307 -11.35 -9.21 -5.61
C GLY A 307 -11.32 -10.70 -6.00
N LEU A 308 -10.38 -11.13 -6.85
CA LEU A 308 -10.22 -12.55 -7.21
C LEU A 308 -9.62 -13.38 -6.07
N ILE A 309 -8.68 -12.81 -5.29
CA ILE A 309 -8.06 -13.49 -4.15
C ILE A 309 -9.04 -13.63 -2.99
N ALA A 310 -9.75 -12.55 -2.70
CA ALA A 310 -10.75 -12.47 -1.65
C ALA A 310 -12.10 -13.04 -2.09
N ALA A 311 -12.24 -13.40 -3.37
CA ALA A 311 -13.49 -13.81 -3.94
C ALA A 311 -14.04 -15.04 -3.24
N LEU A 312 -15.33 -14.95 -3.08
CA LEU A 312 -16.17 -15.90 -2.37
C LEU A 312 -16.11 -17.30 -2.98
N CYS A 313 -16.03 -18.29 -2.13
CA CYS A 313 -16.49 -19.62 -2.45
C CYS A 313 -17.97 -19.70 -2.18
N PHE A 314 -18.73 -20.24 -3.13
CA PHE A 314 -20.17 -20.41 -3.06
C PHE A 314 -20.52 -21.88 -3.03
N GLN A 315 -21.69 -22.16 -2.48
CA GLN A 315 -22.32 -23.46 -2.59
C GLN A 315 -23.61 -23.29 -3.36
N ASN A 316 -23.72 -23.97 -4.51
CA ASN A 316 -24.92 -23.97 -5.31
C ASN A 316 -26.08 -24.77 -4.65
N ALA A 317 -27.25 -24.77 -5.25
CA ALA A 317 -28.40 -25.48 -4.71
C ALA A 317 -28.20 -27.01 -4.63
N SER A 318 -27.29 -27.57 -5.42
CA SER A 318 -26.91 -28.99 -5.40
C SER A 318 -25.88 -29.34 -4.34
N GLY A 319 -25.34 -28.32 -3.66
CA GLY A 319 -24.29 -28.49 -2.65
C GLY A 319 -22.87 -28.49 -3.21
N ASP A 320 -22.70 -28.26 -4.53
CA ASP A 320 -21.39 -28.18 -5.15
C ASP A 320 -20.73 -26.84 -4.85
N VAL A 321 -19.42 -26.84 -4.69
CA VAL A 321 -18.63 -25.63 -4.47
C VAL A 321 -18.34 -24.95 -5.80
N GLU A 322 -18.76 -23.70 -5.92
CA GLU A 322 -18.43 -22.83 -7.03
C GLU A 322 -17.59 -21.66 -6.52
N ALA A 323 -16.62 -21.22 -7.29
CA ALA A 323 -15.78 -20.09 -6.93
C ALA A 323 -15.98 -18.92 -7.91
N ALA A 324 -16.28 -17.74 -7.40
CA ALA A 324 -16.26 -16.52 -8.20
C ALA A 324 -14.82 -16.03 -8.47
N GLY A 325 -13.89 -16.54 -7.73
CA GLY A 325 -12.47 -16.31 -7.84
C GLY A 325 -11.69 -17.47 -7.24
N TRP A 326 -10.58 -17.18 -6.58
CA TRP A 326 -9.69 -18.24 -6.09
C TRP A 326 -10.04 -18.77 -4.71
N GLY A 327 -10.88 -18.07 -3.93
CA GLY A 327 -11.31 -18.52 -2.62
C GLY A 327 -10.20 -18.79 -1.63
N ASN A 328 -9.14 -17.98 -1.66
CA ASN A 328 -7.93 -18.24 -0.89
C ASN A 328 -7.97 -17.70 0.54
N ILE A 329 -8.91 -16.79 0.85
CA ILE A 329 -8.91 -16.04 2.09
C ILE A 329 -10.22 -16.23 2.83
N PHE A 330 -10.10 -16.71 4.07
CA PHE A 330 -11.20 -16.82 5.02
C PHE A 330 -10.79 -16.17 6.34
N PHE A 331 -11.76 -15.57 7.04
CA PHE A 331 -11.50 -15.12 8.41
C PHE A 331 -11.35 -16.31 9.35
N HIS A 332 -10.35 -16.24 10.18
CA HIS A 332 -10.21 -17.14 11.31
C HIS A 332 -11.33 -16.87 12.33
N ASP A 333 -11.94 -17.94 12.87
CA ASP A 333 -13.06 -17.80 13.82
C ASP A 333 -12.69 -17.02 15.07
N ALA A 334 -11.45 -17.03 15.51
CA ALA A 334 -10.97 -16.22 16.61
C ALA A 334 -11.14 -14.71 16.34
N ASN A 335 -10.84 -14.27 15.10
CA ASN A 335 -11.02 -12.88 14.69
C ASN A 335 -12.52 -12.52 14.55
N ILE A 336 -13.36 -13.44 14.09
CA ILE A 336 -14.81 -13.25 14.08
C ILE A 336 -15.36 -13.06 15.49
N LYS A 337 -14.93 -13.89 16.44
CA LYS A 337 -15.32 -13.80 17.86
C LYS A 337 -14.86 -12.49 18.51
N ARG A 338 -13.73 -11.93 18.05
CA ARG A 338 -13.20 -10.65 18.54
C ARG A 338 -14.16 -9.48 18.32
N PHE A 339 -14.96 -9.48 17.27
CA PHE A 339 -15.98 -8.45 17.03
C PHE A 339 -17.06 -8.41 18.13
N ASN A 340 -17.38 -9.52 18.80
CA ASN A 340 -18.26 -9.59 19.96
C ASN A 340 -19.53 -8.72 19.86
N GLY A 341 -20.24 -8.82 18.73
CA GLY A 341 -21.47 -8.05 18.47
C GLY A 341 -21.24 -6.65 17.87
N ASP A 342 -20.02 -6.26 17.58
CA ASP A 342 -19.75 -5.03 16.83
C ASP A 342 -20.36 -5.12 15.41
N PRO A 343 -21.20 -4.16 15.02
CA PRO A 343 -21.94 -4.22 13.74
C PRO A 343 -21.01 -4.15 12.52
N ARG A 344 -19.76 -3.72 12.67
CA ARG A 344 -18.76 -3.72 11.59
C ARG A 344 -18.40 -5.12 11.11
N LEU A 345 -18.70 -6.17 11.89
CA LEU A 345 -18.53 -7.54 11.40
C LEU A 345 -19.29 -7.79 10.09
N ASP A 346 -20.53 -7.31 10.00
CA ASP A 346 -21.34 -7.50 8.79
C ASP A 346 -20.84 -6.70 7.57
N ILE A 347 -19.92 -5.74 7.79
CA ILE A 347 -19.22 -5.00 6.73
C ILE A 347 -17.89 -5.66 6.37
N ALA A 348 -17.17 -6.18 7.36
CA ALA A 348 -15.88 -6.81 7.15
C ALA A 348 -16.02 -8.21 6.53
N ALA A 349 -17.01 -9.00 6.97
CA ALA A 349 -17.12 -10.41 6.65
C ALA A 349 -18.54 -10.82 6.21
N LEU A 350 -18.61 -11.87 5.41
CA LEU A 350 -19.84 -12.54 5.00
C LEU A 350 -19.98 -13.86 5.75
N ARG A 351 -21.14 -14.03 6.40
CA ARG A 351 -21.46 -15.25 7.14
C ARG A 351 -21.57 -16.45 6.22
N PRO A 352 -21.12 -17.64 6.64
CA PRO A 352 -21.41 -18.88 5.96
C PRO A 352 -22.92 -19.06 5.74
N GLY A 353 -23.32 -19.42 4.54
CA GLY A 353 -24.73 -19.59 4.18
C GLY A 353 -25.50 -18.31 3.85
N THR A 354 -24.85 -17.13 3.86
CA THR A 354 -25.47 -15.90 3.38
C THR A 354 -25.92 -16.06 1.92
N PRO A 355 -27.20 -15.78 1.59
CA PRO A 355 -27.66 -15.79 0.20
C PRO A 355 -26.93 -14.71 -0.62
N VAL A 356 -26.48 -15.08 -1.80
CA VAL A 356 -25.85 -14.18 -2.78
C VAL A 356 -26.41 -14.49 -4.17
N ILE A 357 -26.42 -13.49 -5.04
CA ILE A 357 -26.82 -13.64 -6.44
C ILE A 357 -25.56 -13.64 -7.31
N MET A 358 -25.36 -14.69 -8.08
CA MET A 358 -24.27 -14.83 -9.02
C MET A 358 -24.81 -15.14 -10.41
N ASN A 359 -24.45 -14.32 -11.40
CA ASN A 359 -24.96 -14.48 -12.78
C ASN A 359 -26.49 -14.60 -12.88
N GLY A 360 -27.22 -13.86 -12.03
CA GLY A 360 -28.67 -13.88 -11.96
C GLY A 360 -29.28 -15.11 -11.26
N GLN A 361 -28.46 -16.01 -10.73
CA GLN A 361 -28.90 -17.17 -9.98
C GLN A 361 -28.62 -17.01 -8.49
N GLN A 362 -29.54 -17.46 -7.66
CA GLN A 362 -29.36 -17.46 -6.22
C GLN A 362 -28.44 -18.61 -5.81
N THR A 363 -27.40 -18.28 -5.08
CA THR A 363 -26.47 -19.20 -4.44
C THR A 363 -26.27 -18.77 -2.99
N GLN A 364 -25.32 -19.32 -2.28
CA GLN A 364 -25.00 -18.93 -0.91
C GLN A 364 -23.50 -19.00 -0.66
N VAL A 365 -23.02 -18.19 0.28
CA VAL A 365 -21.62 -18.26 0.76
C VAL A 365 -21.36 -19.66 1.30
N LEU A 366 -20.21 -20.24 0.95
CA LEU A 366 -19.81 -21.58 1.33
C LEU A 366 -19.95 -21.79 2.85
N LYS A 367 -20.62 -22.85 3.23
CA LYS A 367 -20.68 -23.36 4.61
C LYS A 367 -19.52 -24.32 4.84
N TYR A 368 -18.33 -23.79 4.67
CA TYR A 368 -17.13 -24.54 4.94
C TYR A 368 -16.89 -24.62 6.44
N LYS A 369 -16.50 -25.78 6.94
CA LYS A 369 -16.11 -25.96 8.31
C LYS A 369 -14.91 -26.89 8.38
N ASP A 370 -13.83 -26.38 8.87
CA ASP A 370 -12.65 -27.14 9.25
C ASP A 370 -12.45 -26.99 10.76
N THR A 371 -12.71 -28.08 11.49
CA THR A 371 -12.61 -28.06 12.96
C THR A 371 -11.17 -28.02 13.46
N GLU A 372 -10.21 -28.50 12.66
CA GLU A 372 -8.80 -28.45 13.03
C GLU A 372 -8.21 -27.06 12.81
N ALA A 373 -8.61 -26.39 11.72
CA ALA A 373 -8.19 -25.03 11.42
C ALA A 373 -9.06 -23.94 12.03
N ASP A 374 -10.16 -24.27 12.70
CA ASP A 374 -11.15 -23.32 13.25
C ASP A 374 -11.69 -22.34 12.18
N ILE A 375 -11.96 -22.87 10.99
CA ILE A 375 -12.47 -22.10 9.85
C ILE A 375 -13.90 -22.54 9.53
N GLN A 376 -14.87 -21.62 9.67
CA GLN A 376 -16.28 -21.86 9.33
C GLN A 376 -16.67 -21.36 7.94
N GLY A 377 -15.77 -20.72 7.21
CA GLY A 377 -16.03 -20.18 5.90
C GLY A 377 -16.54 -18.74 5.89
N TRP A 378 -16.19 -17.93 6.89
CA TRP A 378 -16.43 -16.51 6.86
C TRP A 378 -15.55 -15.86 5.80
N SER A 379 -16.16 -15.38 4.73
CA SER A 379 -15.46 -14.75 3.61
C SER A 379 -15.33 -13.25 3.82
N MET A 380 -14.33 -12.64 3.18
CA MET A 380 -14.22 -11.17 3.16
C MET A 380 -15.41 -10.54 2.45
N ARG A 381 -15.87 -9.40 2.99
CA ARG A 381 -16.84 -8.54 2.32
C ARG A 381 -16.21 -7.26 1.77
N LYS A 382 -15.32 -6.61 2.50
CA LYS A 382 -14.60 -5.42 2.01
C LYS A 382 -13.83 -5.75 0.73
N TYR A 383 -13.88 -4.86 -0.24
CA TYR A 383 -13.28 -5.00 -1.57
C TYR A 383 -13.75 -6.21 -2.39
N ASN A 384 -14.74 -6.92 -1.90
CA ASN A 384 -15.36 -7.97 -2.69
C ASN A 384 -16.27 -7.31 -3.73
N PRO A 385 -16.27 -7.76 -4.99
CA PRO A 385 -17.13 -7.22 -6.03
C PRO A 385 -18.61 -7.63 -5.82
N LEU A 386 -19.16 -7.20 -4.73
CA LEU A 386 -20.51 -7.53 -4.27
C LEU A 386 -21.29 -6.24 -4.00
N LYS A 387 -22.45 -6.07 -4.64
CA LYS A 387 -23.33 -4.94 -4.30
C LYS A 387 -23.78 -5.05 -2.85
N SER A 388 -23.56 -4.02 -2.06
CA SER A 388 -23.81 -4.03 -0.62
C SER A 388 -25.28 -4.24 -0.24
N THR A 389 -26.21 -3.79 -1.10
CA THR A 389 -27.66 -3.79 -0.81
C THR A 389 -28.36 -5.11 -1.15
N VAL A 390 -27.88 -5.85 -2.15
CA VAL A 390 -28.56 -7.04 -2.68
C VAL A 390 -27.68 -8.28 -2.70
N ASN A 391 -26.47 -8.21 -2.20
CA ASN A 391 -25.48 -9.28 -2.25
C ASN A 391 -25.33 -9.88 -3.67
N GLU A 392 -25.39 -9.06 -4.71
CA GLU A 392 -25.20 -9.48 -6.08
C GLU A 392 -23.75 -9.29 -6.50
N LEU A 393 -23.12 -10.36 -6.99
CA LEU A 393 -21.77 -10.27 -7.54
C LEU A 393 -21.75 -9.41 -8.79
N ASN A 394 -20.95 -8.39 -8.73
CA ASN A 394 -20.50 -7.63 -9.87
C ASN A 394 -19.05 -8.03 -10.13
N LEU A 395 -18.77 -8.79 -11.18
CA LEU A 395 -17.42 -9.25 -11.52
C LEU A 395 -16.47 -8.12 -11.93
N GLY A 396 -16.86 -6.87 -11.73
CA GLY A 396 -16.02 -5.71 -11.90
C GLY A 396 -15.02 -5.56 -10.74
N VAL A 397 -13.75 -5.37 -11.07
CA VAL A 397 -12.66 -5.19 -10.12
C VAL A 397 -12.24 -3.71 -10.02
N GLY A 398 -13.16 -2.81 -10.30
CA GLY A 398 -12.95 -1.37 -10.33
C GLY A 398 -13.12 -0.66 -8.99
N ILE A 399 -13.26 -1.38 -7.88
CA ILE A 399 -13.41 -0.79 -6.55
C ILE A 399 -12.07 -0.18 -6.13
N ASN A 400 -12.08 1.10 -5.73
CA ASN A 400 -10.89 1.78 -5.27
C ASN A 400 -10.40 1.23 -3.92
N MET A 401 -9.09 1.29 -3.70
CA MET A 401 -8.48 0.95 -2.41
C MET A 401 -8.12 2.23 -1.66
N TYR A 402 -8.54 2.29 -0.40
CA TYR A 402 -8.26 3.42 0.48
C TYR A 402 -6.85 3.31 1.05
N LEU A 403 -6.00 4.30 0.77
CA LEU A 403 -4.67 4.42 1.37
C LEU A 403 -4.72 5.24 2.66
N MET A 404 -5.63 6.20 2.73
CA MET A 404 -5.86 7.04 3.89
C MET A 404 -7.32 7.50 3.91
N ARG A 405 -7.98 7.42 5.06
CA ARG A 405 -9.33 7.94 5.28
C ARG A 405 -9.45 8.59 6.65
N LEU A 406 -10.48 9.41 6.85
CA LEU A 406 -10.60 10.23 8.06
C LEU A 406 -10.65 9.40 9.36
N ALA A 407 -11.24 8.21 9.32
CA ALA A 407 -11.25 7.32 10.48
C ALA A 407 -9.82 6.93 10.92
N ASP A 408 -8.88 6.75 9.95
CA ASP A 408 -7.48 6.48 10.28
C ASP A 408 -6.82 7.69 10.95
N VAL A 409 -7.06 8.89 10.41
CA VAL A 409 -6.60 10.15 11.03
C VAL A 409 -7.11 10.29 12.46
N TYR A 410 -8.39 10.00 12.70
CA TYR A 410 -8.97 10.07 14.06
C TYR A 410 -8.31 9.09 15.02
N LEU A 411 -8.11 7.84 14.59
CA LEU A 411 -7.55 6.81 15.46
C LEU A 411 -6.03 6.99 15.68
N MET A 412 -5.28 7.47 14.68
CA MET A 412 -3.88 7.86 14.86
C MET A 412 -3.76 9.08 15.79
N TYR A 413 -4.66 10.06 15.67
CA TYR A 413 -4.70 11.20 16.58
C TYR A 413 -5.02 10.76 18.01
N ALA A 414 -5.99 9.85 18.19
CA ALA A 414 -6.34 9.29 19.49
C ALA A 414 -5.14 8.56 20.13
N GLU A 415 -4.40 7.78 19.35
CA GLU A 415 -3.19 7.10 19.82
C GLU A 415 -2.11 8.10 20.25
N ALA A 416 -1.83 9.12 19.43
CA ALA A 416 -0.85 10.16 19.77
C ALA A 416 -1.27 10.97 21.02
N CYS A 417 -2.56 11.24 21.18
CA CYS A 417 -3.10 11.86 22.39
C CYS A 417 -2.91 10.97 23.62
N GLN A 418 -3.22 9.69 23.52
CA GLN A 418 -3.03 8.74 24.61
C GLN A 418 -1.54 8.66 25.01
N ALA A 419 -0.64 8.57 24.04
CA ALA A 419 0.81 8.51 24.29
C ALA A 419 1.38 9.77 24.96
N THR A 420 0.71 10.94 24.81
CA THR A 420 1.09 12.21 25.44
C THR A 420 0.29 12.54 26.70
N GLY A 421 -0.55 11.62 27.18
CA GLY A 421 -1.38 11.81 28.38
C GLY A 421 -2.64 12.65 28.17
N ASP A 422 -2.97 13.03 26.93
CA ASP A 422 -4.20 13.73 26.58
C ASP A 422 -5.36 12.74 26.37
N GLU A 423 -5.71 12.03 27.44
CA GLU A 423 -6.72 10.97 27.39
C GLU A 423 -8.13 11.45 27.05
N VAL A 424 -8.42 12.72 27.28
CA VAL A 424 -9.73 13.30 26.93
C VAL A 424 -9.92 13.31 25.43
N ASN A 425 -8.96 13.85 24.69
CA ASN A 425 -8.99 13.84 23.23
C ASN A 425 -8.83 12.43 22.67
N ALA A 426 -8.00 11.59 23.28
CA ALA A 426 -7.86 10.19 22.89
C ALA A 426 -9.21 9.47 22.87
N ARG A 427 -9.98 9.53 23.97
CA ARG A 427 -11.33 8.96 24.04
C ARG A 427 -12.30 9.61 23.07
N ASN A 428 -12.28 10.93 22.98
CA ASN A 428 -13.22 11.67 22.14
C ASN A 428 -13.11 11.23 20.66
N TYR A 429 -11.92 11.21 20.10
CA TYR A 429 -11.73 10.89 18.67
C TYR A 429 -11.90 9.40 18.39
N MET A 430 -11.46 8.52 19.27
CA MET A 430 -11.76 7.09 19.15
C MET A 430 -13.28 6.84 19.19
N ASN A 431 -13.99 7.45 20.13
CA ASN A 431 -15.43 7.27 20.27
C ASN A 431 -16.24 7.88 19.11
N LEU A 432 -15.72 8.86 18.35
CA LEU A 432 -16.37 9.29 17.11
C LEU A 432 -16.45 8.16 16.09
N VAL A 433 -15.38 7.40 15.92
CA VAL A 433 -15.35 6.24 15.01
C VAL A 433 -16.28 5.15 15.53
N ARG A 434 -16.23 4.86 16.81
CA ARG A 434 -17.06 3.85 17.46
C ARG A 434 -18.55 4.20 17.36
N ARG A 435 -18.94 5.42 17.70
CA ARG A 435 -20.35 5.89 17.59
C ARG A 435 -20.87 5.77 16.15
N ARG A 436 -20.03 6.04 15.14
CA ARG A 436 -20.42 5.85 13.75
C ARG A 436 -20.87 4.40 13.52
N ALA A 437 -20.15 3.40 14.03
CA ALA A 437 -20.50 1.99 13.92
C ALA A 437 -21.84 1.67 14.60
N TYR A 438 -22.18 2.35 15.67
CA TYR A 438 -23.43 2.18 16.42
C TYR A 438 -24.48 3.25 16.10
N ASN A 439 -24.47 3.81 14.89
CA ASN A 439 -25.45 4.82 14.41
C ASN A 439 -25.60 6.04 15.35
N GLY A 440 -24.53 6.47 16.01
CA GLY A 440 -24.50 7.62 16.91
C GLY A 440 -24.79 7.29 18.38
N ASP A 441 -25.05 6.03 18.71
CA ASP A 441 -25.33 5.62 20.09
C ASP A 441 -24.06 5.69 20.96
N SER A 442 -24.08 6.60 21.94
CA SER A 442 -22.99 6.81 22.89
C SER A 442 -22.96 5.81 24.05
N SER A 443 -23.96 4.93 24.17
CA SER A 443 -23.97 3.89 25.20
C SER A 443 -22.83 2.88 25.06
N HIS A 444 -22.22 2.82 23.86
CA HIS A 444 -21.07 1.99 23.53
C HIS A 444 -19.72 2.70 23.68
N ASP A 445 -19.70 3.93 24.18
CA ASP A 445 -18.46 4.69 24.35
C ASP A 445 -17.48 4.00 25.30
N ILE A 446 -16.22 4.02 24.92
CA ILE A 446 -15.12 3.59 25.78
C ILE A 446 -14.79 4.71 26.77
N THR A 447 -14.74 4.36 28.06
CA THR A 447 -14.42 5.28 29.17
C THR A 447 -13.10 4.91 29.86
N ALA A 448 -12.37 3.94 29.31
CA ALA A 448 -11.10 3.46 29.83
C ALA A 448 -10.04 4.58 29.93
N SER A 449 -9.01 4.37 30.74
CA SER A 449 -7.84 5.24 30.91
C SER A 449 -6.54 4.43 30.98
N GLY A 450 -5.40 5.10 30.87
CA GLY A 450 -4.08 4.47 30.94
C GLY A 450 -3.85 3.40 29.87
N GLU A 451 -3.34 2.25 30.29
CA GLU A 451 -3.07 1.12 29.37
C GLU A 451 -4.36 0.54 28.78
N ALA A 452 -5.44 0.48 29.55
CA ALA A 452 -6.72 -0.01 29.03
C ALA A 452 -7.28 0.89 27.92
N LEU A 453 -7.01 2.20 27.94
CA LEU A 453 -7.35 3.09 26.83
C LEU A 453 -6.47 2.84 25.61
N ARG A 454 -5.16 2.63 25.81
CA ARG A 454 -4.26 2.24 24.70
C ARG A 454 -4.75 0.98 24.00
N ASP A 455 -5.08 -0.04 24.79
CA ASP A 455 -5.54 -1.33 24.24
C ASP A 455 -6.91 -1.19 23.56
N ALA A 456 -7.80 -0.36 24.10
CA ALA A 456 -9.07 -0.05 23.45
C ALA A 456 -8.90 0.67 22.10
N ILE A 457 -7.92 1.58 21.95
CA ILE A 457 -7.61 2.23 20.67
C ILE A 457 -7.09 1.20 19.65
N ARG A 458 -6.25 0.26 20.08
CA ARG A 458 -5.75 -0.84 19.23
C ARG A 458 -6.90 -1.74 18.75
N GLU A 459 -7.80 -2.12 19.66
CA GLU A 459 -9.00 -2.88 19.29
C GLU A 459 -9.92 -2.11 18.34
N GLU A 460 -10.12 -0.82 18.57
CA GLU A 460 -10.94 0.01 17.70
C GLU A 460 -10.35 0.09 16.28
N ARG A 461 -9.01 0.19 16.17
CA ARG A 461 -8.31 0.12 14.87
C ARG A 461 -8.53 -1.23 14.18
N PHE A 462 -8.44 -2.34 14.91
CA PHE A 462 -8.75 -3.66 14.35
C PHE A 462 -10.19 -3.73 13.81
N MET A 463 -11.18 -3.33 14.61
CA MET A 463 -12.60 -3.37 14.21
C MET A 463 -12.85 -2.50 12.97
N GLU A 464 -12.19 -1.37 12.88
CA GLU A 464 -12.37 -0.42 11.80
C GLU A 464 -11.67 -0.85 10.50
N PHE A 465 -10.44 -1.35 10.59
CA PHE A 465 -9.60 -1.62 9.43
C PHE A 465 -9.47 -3.10 9.06
N CYS A 466 -10.11 -4.00 9.78
CA CYS A 466 -10.11 -5.43 9.45
C CYS A 466 -10.52 -5.64 7.97
N GLY A 467 -9.66 -6.28 7.21
CA GLY A 467 -9.86 -6.52 5.78
C GLY A 467 -9.57 -5.33 4.85
N GLU A 468 -8.92 -4.25 5.33
CA GLU A 468 -8.61 -3.07 4.50
C GLU A 468 -7.18 -3.02 3.95
N GLY A 469 -6.33 -3.97 4.26
CA GLY A 469 -4.99 -4.01 3.70
C GLY A 469 -3.89 -4.11 4.73
N VAL A 470 -2.80 -3.34 4.51
CA VAL A 470 -1.56 -3.52 5.27
C VAL A 470 -1.51 -2.77 6.61
N GLN A 471 -2.46 -1.87 6.87
CA GLN A 471 -2.43 -1.01 8.07
C GLN A 471 -2.36 -1.83 9.36
N HIS A 472 -3.19 -2.86 9.48
CA HIS A 472 -3.20 -3.69 10.67
C HIS A 472 -1.89 -4.44 10.87
N TRP A 473 -1.28 -4.96 9.80
CA TRP A 473 0.04 -5.57 9.86
C TRP A 473 1.10 -4.59 10.38
N GLN A 474 1.14 -3.38 9.82
CA GLN A 474 2.09 -2.35 10.26
C GLN A 474 1.88 -1.96 11.72
N ASP A 475 0.62 -1.84 12.15
CA ASP A 475 0.26 -1.54 13.54
C ASP A 475 0.74 -2.65 14.50
N VAL A 476 0.46 -3.90 14.17
CA VAL A 476 0.88 -5.07 14.97
C VAL A 476 2.40 -5.13 15.11
N CYS A 477 3.14 -4.91 14.01
CA CYS A 477 4.60 -4.89 14.04
C CYS A 477 5.16 -3.74 14.86
N ARG A 478 4.65 -2.51 14.69
CA ARG A 478 5.13 -1.35 15.44
C ARG A 478 4.71 -1.36 16.92
N TRP A 479 3.61 -2.00 17.26
CA TRP A 479 3.22 -2.23 18.66
C TRP A 479 3.94 -3.41 19.30
N LYS A 480 4.64 -4.23 18.51
CA LYS A 480 5.31 -5.47 18.93
C LYS A 480 4.34 -6.46 19.61
N VAL A 481 3.16 -6.63 19.03
CA VAL A 481 2.11 -7.53 19.56
C VAL A 481 1.81 -8.70 18.62
N LEU A 482 2.72 -9.03 17.69
CA LEU A 482 2.52 -10.10 16.72
C LEU A 482 2.36 -11.47 17.37
N ASP A 483 3.08 -11.74 18.46
CA ASP A 483 2.95 -12.97 19.26
C ASP A 483 1.56 -13.10 19.89
N GLU A 484 0.99 -12.00 20.38
CA GLU A 484 -0.37 -11.96 20.93
C GLU A 484 -1.41 -12.24 19.82
N GLU A 485 -1.24 -11.62 18.64
CA GLU A 485 -2.13 -11.84 17.49
C GLU A 485 -2.07 -13.28 17.00
N ILE A 486 -0.88 -13.85 16.82
CA ILE A 486 -0.70 -15.22 16.37
C ILE A 486 -1.19 -16.23 17.40
N SER A 487 -1.00 -15.98 18.69
CA SER A 487 -1.42 -16.90 19.76
C SER A 487 -2.93 -17.12 19.81
N ARG A 488 -3.74 -16.16 19.28
CA ARG A 488 -5.20 -16.30 19.22
C ARG A 488 -5.66 -17.46 18.36
N TRP A 489 -4.87 -17.80 17.30
CA TRP A 489 -5.22 -18.83 16.33
C TRP A 489 -4.09 -19.84 16.06
N TYR A 490 -3.09 -19.89 16.95
CA TYR A 490 -1.98 -20.85 16.86
C TYR A 490 -2.46 -22.30 16.83
N GLY A 491 -1.87 -23.12 15.96
CA GLY A 491 -2.26 -24.52 15.77
C GLY A 491 -3.57 -24.71 15.01
N LYS A 492 -4.18 -23.65 14.48
CA LYS A 492 -5.52 -23.67 13.92
C LYS A 492 -5.59 -23.27 12.45
N THR A 493 -4.47 -23.23 11.74
CA THR A 493 -4.45 -22.96 10.30
C THR A 493 -4.31 -24.24 9.50
N ARG A 494 -4.92 -24.30 8.31
CA ARG A 494 -4.84 -25.47 7.43
C ARG A 494 -3.44 -25.73 6.88
N VAL A 495 -2.65 -24.71 6.73
CA VAL A 495 -1.32 -24.77 6.10
C VAL A 495 -0.20 -25.01 7.11
N GLY A 496 -0.52 -25.13 8.38
CA GLY A 496 0.41 -25.32 9.48
C GLY A 496 0.19 -24.34 10.61
N ASN A 497 0.99 -24.44 11.64
CA ASN A 497 0.92 -23.53 12.77
C ASN A 497 1.62 -22.23 12.41
N PRO A 498 1.00 -21.07 12.68
CA PRO A 498 1.69 -19.79 12.59
C PRO A 498 2.88 -19.79 13.54
N HIS A 499 3.92 -19.12 13.10
CA HIS A 499 5.17 -19.01 13.85
C HIS A 499 5.39 -17.56 14.29
N TYR A 500 5.97 -17.41 15.46
CA TYR A 500 6.49 -16.13 15.94
C TYR A 500 7.93 -16.29 16.43
N ASP A 501 8.78 -15.44 15.88
CA ASP A 501 10.11 -15.11 16.39
C ASP A 501 10.26 -13.58 16.28
N ALA A 502 11.19 -12.99 17.00
CA ALA A 502 11.44 -11.56 16.97
C ALA A 502 11.77 -11.02 15.56
N LYS A 503 12.36 -11.85 14.70
CA LYS A 503 12.64 -11.53 13.29
C LYS A 503 11.37 -11.39 12.44
N ASP A 504 10.26 -12.02 12.85
CA ASP A 504 9.03 -12.08 12.06
C ASP A 504 8.24 -10.74 12.08
N LEU A 505 8.72 -9.76 12.86
CA LEU A 505 8.21 -8.38 12.84
C LEU A 505 8.61 -7.60 11.57
N TYR A 506 9.47 -8.16 10.73
CA TYR A 506 9.90 -7.59 9.44
C TYR A 506 10.25 -8.70 8.46
N PHE A 507 10.29 -8.35 7.18
CA PHE A 507 10.70 -9.29 6.15
C PHE A 507 12.21 -9.30 5.92
N PRO A 508 12.76 -10.43 5.45
CA PRO A 508 14.15 -10.48 4.98
C PRO A 508 14.35 -9.61 3.75
N ILE A 509 15.58 -9.14 3.56
CA ILE A 509 16.00 -8.55 2.27
C ILE A 509 15.93 -9.67 1.22
N PRO A 510 15.31 -9.42 0.04
CA PRO A 510 15.18 -10.44 -0.99
C PRO A 510 16.52 -11.01 -1.43
N LYS A 511 16.60 -12.32 -1.57
CA LYS A 511 17.81 -13.05 -1.98
C LYS A 511 18.44 -12.48 -3.26
N VAL A 512 17.60 -12.12 -4.24
CA VAL A 512 18.08 -11.56 -5.51
C VAL A 512 18.81 -10.22 -5.31
N GLU A 513 18.41 -9.42 -4.33
CA GLU A 513 19.11 -8.16 -4.01
C GLU A 513 20.44 -8.44 -3.29
N MET A 514 20.47 -9.42 -2.39
CA MET A 514 21.70 -9.87 -1.73
C MET A 514 22.75 -10.39 -2.73
N GLU A 515 22.30 -11.06 -3.78
CA GLU A 515 23.17 -11.60 -4.83
C GLU A 515 23.70 -10.50 -5.78
N ASN A 516 22.91 -9.45 -6.03
CA ASN A 516 23.25 -8.40 -6.99
C ASN A 516 23.95 -7.18 -6.37
N ASN A 517 23.79 -6.93 -5.08
CA ASN A 517 24.36 -5.77 -4.40
C ASN A 517 25.37 -6.21 -3.32
N PRO A 518 26.68 -6.13 -3.60
CA PRO A 518 27.72 -6.60 -2.66
C PRO A 518 27.77 -5.80 -1.34
N ASN A 519 27.14 -4.63 -1.28
CA ASN A 519 27.07 -3.79 -0.08
C ASN A 519 25.81 -4.08 0.75
N MET A 520 24.94 -4.99 0.29
CA MET A 520 23.73 -5.33 1.01
C MET A 520 24.05 -6.27 2.18
N ILE A 521 23.42 -6.03 3.31
CA ILE A 521 23.50 -6.87 4.51
C ILE A 521 22.09 -7.39 4.79
N GLN A 522 21.97 -8.69 5.05
CA GLN A 522 20.70 -9.33 5.38
C GLN A 522 20.16 -8.85 6.73
N SER A 523 18.86 -8.93 6.90
CA SER A 523 18.19 -8.59 8.16
C SER A 523 18.54 -9.56 9.26
N ILE A 524 18.57 -9.05 10.49
CA ILE A 524 18.87 -9.86 11.69
C ILE A 524 17.92 -11.05 11.78
N GLY A 525 18.48 -12.25 12.03
CA GLY A 525 17.73 -13.50 12.10
C GLY A 525 17.53 -14.21 10.76
N TYR A 526 17.96 -13.60 9.64
CA TYR A 526 17.89 -14.14 8.28
C TYR A 526 19.26 -14.31 7.62
N GLU A 527 20.35 -14.14 8.36
CA GLU A 527 21.72 -14.08 7.83
C GLU A 527 22.18 -15.38 7.16
N ASN A 528 21.53 -16.49 7.46
CA ASN A 528 21.86 -17.82 6.95
C ASN A 528 20.93 -18.32 5.83
N GLU A 529 20.06 -17.43 5.30
CA GLU A 529 19.07 -17.78 4.28
C GLU A 529 19.49 -17.45 2.85
#